data_4e5c7ad80f6cf714e1e12725338ec279
#
_entry.id   4e5c7ad80f6cf714e1e12725338ec279
#
_cell.length_a   1.000
_cell.length_b   1.000
_cell.length_c   1.000
_cell.angle_alpha   90.00
_cell.angle_beta   90.00
_cell.angle_gamma   90.00
#
_symmetry.space_group_name_H-M   'P 1'
#
loop_
_entity.id
_entity.type
_entity.pdbx_description
1 polymer ?
#
loop_
_entity_poly.entity_id
_entity_poly.type
_entity_poly.pdbx_seq_one_letter_code
_entity_poly.pdbx_strand_id
1 'polypeptide(L)'
;MMIARRSLKTRVKTLGCAVLLVSAIGAPALAQDKGSLTPRPLPALAKPDDPKTPAKELFGRKTTAAAMKAQTIGFYSKGCLAGAAALPINGKTWQVMRLSRNRNWGHPNLIAVLERLANQAPKAGWRGLLVGDMSQPRGGPMRTGHASHQVGLDADIWLTPMPAHQLTRKEREEMSATMVVAEDRLDVDSQVWTPAHVGVIRAAAKDPEVERIFVNAAIKKALCRDAGNGDRTWLHKVRPFFGHDYHFHVRIRCPADSPQCKAQEPTGNAEGCGHELDEWFTDEVLHPKPAPIPPKPKPPLHMADLPGACRQVLLAP
;
A
#
# COMPACT_ATOMS: atom_id res chain seq x y z
N MET A 1 5.88 -53.79 -80.96
CA MET A 1 7.06 -53.24 -80.32
C MET A 1 6.54 -52.19 -79.35
N MET A 2 6.31 -52.62 -78.06
CA MET A 2 5.67 -51.81 -77.00
C MET A 2 6.76 -51.22 -76.11
N ILE A 3 6.80 -49.89 -75.99
CA ILE A 3 7.71 -49.14 -75.12
C ILE A 3 6.92 -48.74 -73.87
N ALA A 4 7.33 -49.31 -72.73
CA ALA A 4 6.78 -49.06 -71.43
C ALA A 4 7.31 -47.71 -70.88
N ARG A 5 6.39 -46.79 -70.52
CA ARG A 5 6.71 -45.56 -69.81
C ARG A 5 6.73 -45.84 -68.29
N ARG A 6 7.90 -45.69 -67.65
CA ARG A 6 8.03 -45.69 -66.17
C ARG A 6 7.69 -44.28 -65.66
N SER A 7 6.70 -44.25 -64.77
CA SER A 7 6.31 -43.04 -64.04
C SER A 7 7.22 -42.93 -62.79
N LEU A 8 7.90 -41.80 -62.68
CA LEU A 8 8.72 -41.44 -61.52
C LEU A 8 7.82 -40.66 -60.50
N LYS A 9 7.52 -41.27 -59.38
CA LYS A 9 6.82 -40.62 -58.27
C LYS A 9 7.83 -39.87 -57.39
N THR A 10 7.85 -38.54 -57.50
CA THR A 10 8.61 -37.64 -56.62
C THR A 10 7.91 -37.52 -55.28
N ARG A 11 8.53 -38.00 -54.21
CA ARG A 11 8.06 -37.80 -52.84
C ARG A 11 8.55 -36.42 -52.35
N VAL A 12 7.63 -35.49 -52.22
CA VAL A 12 7.90 -34.22 -51.52
C VAL A 12 7.88 -34.51 -49.99
N LYS A 13 9.04 -34.37 -49.35
CA LYS A 13 9.13 -34.35 -47.87
C LYS A 13 8.77 -32.95 -47.37
N THR A 14 7.61 -32.82 -46.82
CA THR A 14 7.22 -31.63 -46.05
C THR A 14 7.99 -31.60 -44.75
N LEU A 15 8.94 -30.67 -44.64
CA LEU A 15 9.62 -30.35 -43.40
C LEU A 15 8.66 -29.51 -42.54
N GLY A 16 8.06 -30.10 -41.50
CA GLY A 16 7.24 -29.40 -40.55
C GLY A 16 8.15 -28.52 -39.66
N CYS A 17 8.09 -27.22 -39.83
CA CYS A 17 8.71 -26.26 -38.93
C CYS A 17 7.89 -26.22 -37.63
N ALA A 18 8.34 -26.90 -36.59
CA ALA A 18 7.78 -26.77 -35.25
C ALA A 18 8.19 -25.41 -34.70
N VAL A 19 7.26 -24.46 -34.70
CA VAL A 19 7.41 -23.19 -34.00
C VAL A 19 7.27 -23.48 -32.51
N LEU A 20 8.40 -23.54 -31.79
CA LEU A 20 8.42 -23.53 -30.33
C LEU A 20 7.95 -22.16 -29.86
N LEU A 21 6.69 -22.07 -29.46
CA LEU A 21 6.16 -20.98 -28.65
C LEU A 21 6.86 -21.02 -27.29
N VAL A 22 7.94 -20.26 -27.13
CA VAL A 22 8.49 -19.94 -25.83
C VAL A 22 7.49 -19.01 -25.14
N SER A 23 6.63 -19.59 -24.31
CA SER A 23 5.80 -18.82 -23.37
C SER A 23 6.75 -18.15 -22.39
N ALA A 24 7.03 -16.88 -22.58
CA ALA A 24 7.64 -16.04 -21.58
C ALA A 24 6.73 -16.06 -20.34
N ILE A 25 7.10 -16.84 -19.33
CA ILE A 25 6.50 -16.77 -18.00
C ILE A 25 7.01 -15.44 -17.43
N GLY A 26 6.31 -14.35 -17.75
CA GLY A 26 6.50 -13.08 -17.07
C GLY A 26 6.32 -13.35 -15.58
N ALA A 27 7.29 -12.91 -14.76
CA ALA A 27 7.10 -12.86 -13.32
C ALA A 27 5.75 -12.17 -13.04
N PRO A 28 4.89 -12.71 -12.14
CA PRO A 28 3.62 -12.07 -11.86
C PRO A 28 3.95 -10.67 -11.32
N ALA A 29 3.66 -9.64 -12.12
CA ALA A 29 3.52 -8.29 -11.61
C ALA A 29 2.60 -8.45 -10.39
N LEU A 30 3.05 -8.02 -9.20
CA LEU A 30 2.25 -8.09 -7.98
C LEU A 30 0.92 -7.40 -8.32
N ALA A 31 -0.09 -8.20 -8.62
CA ALA A 31 -1.39 -7.71 -9.04
C ALA A 31 -1.89 -6.81 -7.91
N GLN A 32 -2.11 -5.53 -8.22
CA GLN A 32 -2.72 -4.62 -7.26
C GLN A 32 -4.04 -5.24 -6.81
N ASP A 33 -4.15 -5.48 -5.51
CA ASP A 33 -5.31 -6.13 -4.96
C ASP A 33 -6.56 -5.27 -5.21
N LYS A 34 -7.48 -5.76 -6.04
CA LYS A 34 -8.71 -5.06 -6.40
C LYS A 34 -9.75 -5.23 -5.29
N GLY A 35 -10.71 -4.31 -5.26
CA GLY A 35 -11.88 -4.45 -4.41
C GLY A 35 -12.94 -5.37 -5.04
N SER A 36 -14.13 -5.38 -4.46
CA SER A 36 -15.25 -6.20 -4.90
C SER A 36 -16.51 -5.35 -5.12
N LEU A 37 -17.17 -5.55 -6.26
CA LEU A 37 -18.49 -4.95 -6.52
C LEU A 37 -19.59 -5.64 -5.72
N THR A 38 -19.35 -6.90 -5.33
CA THR A 38 -20.30 -7.74 -4.59
C THR A 38 -19.61 -8.32 -3.34
N PRO A 39 -19.21 -7.47 -2.37
CA PRO A 39 -18.57 -7.96 -1.16
C PRO A 39 -19.56 -8.87 -0.40
N ARG A 40 -19.10 -10.06 -0.05
CA ARG A 40 -19.90 -10.99 0.76
C ARG A 40 -19.50 -10.86 2.23
N PRO A 41 -20.48 -10.85 3.14
CA PRO A 41 -20.18 -10.93 4.57
C PRO A 41 -19.35 -12.19 4.86
N LEU A 42 -18.38 -12.02 5.76
CA LEU A 42 -17.59 -13.17 6.21
C LEU A 42 -18.48 -14.12 7.03
N PRO A 43 -18.35 -15.44 6.87
CA PRO A 43 -19.09 -16.39 7.69
C PRO A 43 -18.73 -16.21 9.16
N ALA A 44 -19.69 -16.52 10.04
CA ALA A 44 -19.44 -16.51 11.49
C ALA A 44 -18.27 -17.44 11.83
N LEU A 45 -17.48 -17.05 12.83
CA LEU A 45 -16.42 -17.90 13.35
C LEU A 45 -17.03 -19.02 14.20
N ALA A 46 -16.59 -20.25 13.96
CA ALA A 46 -17.04 -21.40 14.75
C ALA A 46 -16.62 -21.30 16.24
N LYS A 47 -15.45 -20.71 16.48
CA LYS A 47 -14.85 -20.57 17.83
C LYS A 47 -14.24 -19.18 18.02
N PRO A 48 -15.06 -18.11 18.15
CA PRO A 48 -14.55 -16.75 18.28
C PRO A 48 -13.74 -16.53 19.58
N ASP A 49 -14.05 -17.28 20.62
CA ASP A 49 -13.41 -17.16 21.93
C ASP A 49 -12.20 -18.09 22.12
N ASP A 50 -11.87 -18.93 21.14
CA ASP A 50 -10.69 -19.78 21.20
C ASP A 50 -9.43 -18.91 21.17
N PRO A 51 -8.52 -19.01 22.19
CA PRO A 51 -7.27 -18.27 22.22
C PRO A 51 -6.39 -18.46 20.97
N LYS A 52 -6.57 -19.55 20.24
CA LYS A 52 -5.87 -19.86 18.98
C LYS A 52 -6.49 -19.20 17.76
N THR A 53 -7.65 -18.54 17.89
CA THR A 53 -8.23 -17.79 16.78
C THR A 53 -7.34 -16.59 16.44
N PRO A 54 -6.87 -16.47 15.18
CA PRO A 54 -6.05 -15.34 14.79
C PRO A 54 -6.79 -14.00 14.98
N ALA A 55 -6.13 -13.03 15.58
CA ALA A 55 -6.72 -11.72 15.85
C ALA A 55 -7.26 -11.03 14.57
N LYS A 56 -6.60 -11.24 13.42
CA LYS A 56 -7.08 -10.75 12.12
C LYS A 56 -8.47 -11.26 11.73
N GLU A 57 -8.84 -12.45 12.16
CA GLU A 57 -10.17 -13.01 11.90
C GLU A 57 -11.24 -12.36 12.78
N LEU A 58 -10.88 -11.90 13.97
CA LEU A 58 -11.78 -11.20 14.89
C LEU A 58 -11.98 -9.74 14.45
N PHE A 59 -10.91 -9.00 14.28
CA PHE A 59 -10.95 -7.58 13.90
C PHE A 59 -11.51 -7.37 12.49
N GLY A 60 -11.15 -8.22 11.53
CA GLY A 60 -11.61 -8.13 10.14
C GLY A 60 -13.12 -8.38 9.93
N ARG A 61 -13.86 -8.80 10.98
CA ARG A 61 -15.32 -8.94 10.96
C ARG A 61 -16.07 -7.76 11.58
N LYS A 62 -15.34 -6.81 12.16
CA LYS A 62 -15.94 -5.59 12.71
C LYS A 62 -16.21 -4.59 11.59
N THR A 63 -17.45 -4.20 11.43
CA THR A 63 -17.90 -3.30 10.35
C THR A 63 -18.08 -1.86 10.82
N THR A 64 -18.07 -1.63 12.13
CA THR A 64 -18.26 -0.32 12.78
C THR A 64 -17.15 -0.06 13.79
N ALA A 65 -16.87 1.22 14.04
CA ALA A 65 -15.98 1.63 15.11
C ALA A 65 -16.52 1.20 16.47
N ALA A 66 -15.65 1.04 17.45
CA ALA A 66 -16.04 0.86 18.85
C ALA A 66 -16.64 2.16 19.40
N ALA A 67 -17.76 2.09 20.12
CA ALA A 67 -18.37 3.24 20.79
C ALA A 67 -17.52 3.65 22.02
N MET A 68 -16.34 4.20 21.77
CA MET A 68 -15.34 4.61 22.75
C MET A 68 -14.73 5.95 22.38
N LYS A 69 -14.06 6.61 23.33
CA LYS A 69 -13.20 7.76 23.01
C LYS A 69 -12.10 7.32 22.02
N ALA A 70 -11.78 8.19 21.07
CA ALA A 70 -10.70 7.93 20.11
C ALA A 70 -9.38 7.73 20.82
N GLN A 71 -8.73 6.59 20.63
CA GLN A 71 -7.41 6.26 21.14
C GLN A 71 -6.70 5.24 20.25
N THR A 72 -5.45 5.52 20.00
CA THR A 72 -4.49 4.59 19.42
C THR A 72 -3.86 3.74 20.52
N ILE A 73 -3.86 2.42 20.35
CA ILE A 73 -3.39 1.48 21.38
C ILE A 73 -2.34 0.54 20.77
N GLY A 74 -1.12 0.57 21.30
CA GLY A 74 -0.01 -0.27 20.84
C GLY A 74 0.80 0.34 19.71
N PHE A 75 1.51 -0.51 18.98
CA PHE A 75 2.41 -0.14 17.90
C PHE A 75 1.71 -0.31 16.54
N TYR A 76 2.15 0.39 15.51
CA TYR A 76 1.57 0.46 14.16
C TYR A 76 1.26 -0.91 13.53
N SER A 77 2.07 -1.93 13.84
CA SER A 77 1.91 -3.32 13.37
C SER A 77 1.49 -4.29 14.47
N LYS A 78 1.16 -3.81 15.67
CA LYS A 78 0.77 -4.63 16.82
C LYS A 78 -0.09 -3.81 17.79
N GLY A 79 -1.33 -3.59 17.43
CA GLY A 79 -2.22 -2.73 18.21
C GLY A 79 -3.66 -2.74 17.70
N CYS A 80 -4.43 -1.73 18.12
CA CYS A 80 -5.82 -1.53 17.74
C CYS A 80 -6.21 -0.06 17.86
N LEU A 81 -7.42 0.27 17.40
CA LEU A 81 -7.96 1.63 17.36
C LEU A 81 -9.33 1.67 18.05
N ALA A 82 -9.44 2.39 19.14
CA ALA A 82 -10.71 2.74 19.77
C ALA A 82 -11.30 4.00 19.14
N GLY A 83 -12.63 4.11 19.07
CA GLY A 83 -13.32 5.32 18.67
C GLY A 83 -12.89 5.91 17.33
N ALA A 84 -12.67 5.04 16.33
CA ALA A 84 -12.22 5.46 15.01
C ALA A 84 -13.21 6.44 14.34
N ALA A 85 -12.68 7.41 13.61
CA ALA A 85 -13.42 8.24 12.68
C ALA A 85 -13.27 7.71 11.25
N ALA A 86 -14.35 7.75 10.47
CA ALA A 86 -14.31 7.43 9.05
C ALA A 86 -13.93 8.66 8.24
N LEU A 87 -12.96 8.56 7.33
CA LEU A 87 -12.78 9.56 6.29
C LEU A 87 -14.00 9.49 5.35
N PRO A 88 -14.74 10.60 5.12
CA PRO A 88 -15.81 10.62 4.14
C PRO A 88 -15.33 10.11 2.78
N ILE A 89 -16.13 9.27 2.12
CA ILE A 89 -15.73 8.63 0.85
C ILE A 89 -15.50 9.64 -0.28
N ASN A 90 -16.06 10.85 -0.15
CA ASN A 90 -15.86 11.98 -1.05
C ASN A 90 -15.58 13.23 -0.25
N GLY A 91 -14.60 13.98 -0.69
CA GLY A 91 -14.36 15.36 -0.30
C GLY A 91 -14.15 16.23 -1.53
N LYS A 92 -14.00 17.52 -1.35
CA LYS A 92 -13.72 18.46 -2.44
C LYS A 92 -12.43 18.10 -3.19
N THR A 93 -11.45 17.60 -2.45
CA THR A 93 -10.08 17.34 -2.93
C THR A 93 -9.60 15.93 -2.61
N TRP A 94 -10.49 15.00 -2.33
CA TRP A 94 -10.13 13.58 -2.19
C TRP A 94 -11.29 12.65 -2.56
N GLN A 95 -10.95 11.43 -2.91
CA GLN A 95 -11.88 10.32 -3.06
C GLN A 95 -11.24 9.05 -2.47
N VAL A 96 -12.02 8.29 -1.69
CA VAL A 96 -11.56 7.02 -1.10
C VAL A 96 -11.69 5.89 -2.13
N MET A 97 -10.67 5.04 -2.19
CA MET A 97 -10.61 3.87 -3.08
C MET A 97 -10.94 2.58 -2.32
N ARG A 98 -11.30 1.52 -3.03
CA ARG A 98 -11.52 0.16 -2.46
C ARG A 98 -12.54 0.14 -1.33
N LEU A 99 -13.70 0.77 -1.53
CA LEU A 99 -14.76 0.91 -0.50
C LEU A 99 -15.22 -0.43 0.08
N SER A 100 -15.18 -1.50 -0.74
CA SER A 100 -15.54 -2.85 -0.30
C SER A 100 -14.67 -3.42 0.82
N ARG A 101 -13.49 -2.85 1.02
CA ARG A 101 -12.57 -3.26 2.09
C ARG A 101 -12.93 -2.67 3.45
N ASN A 102 -13.75 -1.61 3.49
CA ASN A 102 -14.08 -0.86 4.71
C ASN A 102 -12.84 -0.42 5.49
N ARG A 103 -11.87 0.18 4.80
CA ARG A 103 -10.55 0.56 5.35
C ARG A 103 -10.28 2.06 5.26
N ASN A 104 -11.31 2.88 5.40
CA ASN A 104 -11.21 4.34 5.44
C ASN A 104 -11.36 4.91 6.87
N TRP A 105 -10.89 4.17 7.86
CA TRP A 105 -10.98 4.54 9.27
C TRP A 105 -9.62 4.97 9.82
N GLY A 106 -9.63 5.93 10.74
CA GLY A 106 -8.41 6.41 11.37
C GLY A 106 -8.66 7.10 12.70
N HIS A 107 -7.61 7.42 13.42
CA HIS A 107 -7.69 8.39 14.52
C HIS A 107 -8.10 9.75 13.94
N PRO A 108 -8.89 10.58 14.66
CA PRO A 108 -9.29 11.92 14.18
C PRO A 108 -8.12 12.79 13.71
N ASN A 109 -6.95 12.68 14.32
CA ASN A 109 -5.76 13.39 13.87
C ASN A 109 -5.31 12.95 12.47
N LEU A 110 -5.40 11.66 12.14
CA LEU A 110 -5.08 11.20 10.79
C LEU A 110 -6.07 11.75 9.76
N ILE A 111 -7.37 11.77 10.10
CA ILE A 111 -8.40 12.38 9.24
C ILE A 111 -8.05 13.82 8.95
N ALA A 112 -7.74 14.61 10.00
CA ALA A 112 -7.38 16.03 9.86
C ALA A 112 -6.10 16.22 9.00
N VAL A 113 -5.09 15.36 9.15
CA VAL A 113 -3.87 15.38 8.30
C VAL A 113 -4.22 15.12 6.83
N LEU A 114 -5.05 14.12 6.55
CA LEU A 114 -5.45 13.78 5.19
C LEU A 114 -6.24 14.90 4.52
N GLU A 115 -7.15 15.55 5.26
CA GLU A 115 -7.92 16.72 4.78
C GLU A 115 -6.98 17.90 4.47
N ARG A 116 -6.04 18.21 5.35
CA ARG A 116 -5.04 19.27 5.10
C ARG A 116 -4.19 18.96 3.88
N LEU A 117 -3.70 17.73 3.76
CA LEU A 117 -2.89 17.30 2.62
C LEU A 117 -3.68 17.37 1.31
N ALA A 118 -4.92 16.86 1.32
CA ALA A 118 -5.80 16.93 0.16
C ALA A 118 -6.04 18.37 -0.30
N ASN A 119 -6.17 19.32 0.63
CA ASN A 119 -6.29 20.75 0.33
C ASN A 119 -4.99 21.39 -0.18
N GLN A 120 -3.83 20.76 0.00
CA GLN A 120 -2.56 21.19 -0.60
C GLN A 120 -2.34 20.59 -2.01
N ALA A 121 -2.98 19.49 -2.35
CA ALA A 121 -2.78 18.82 -3.63
C ALA A 121 -2.99 19.74 -4.86
N PRO A 122 -3.99 20.67 -4.89
CA PRO A 122 -4.13 21.61 -6.00
C PRO A 122 -2.92 22.55 -6.19
N LYS A 123 -2.25 22.94 -5.12
CA LYS A 123 -1.03 23.78 -5.20
C LYS A 123 0.15 23.01 -5.81
N ALA A 124 0.14 21.70 -5.68
CA ALA A 124 1.14 20.82 -6.31
C ALA A 124 0.79 20.44 -7.75
N GLY A 125 -0.38 20.81 -8.27
CA GLY A 125 -0.84 20.53 -9.62
C GLY A 125 -1.78 19.31 -9.74
N TRP A 126 -2.18 18.67 -8.63
CA TRP A 126 -3.21 17.64 -8.62
C TRP A 126 -4.58 18.23 -8.28
N ARG A 127 -5.67 17.64 -8.80
CA ARG A 127 -7.03 18.06 -8.39
C ARG A 127 -7.35 17.66 -6.96
N GLY A 128 -6.71 16.61 -6.47
CA GLY A 128 -6.91 16.05 -5.15
C GLY A 128 -6.22 14.69 -5.05
N LEU A 129 -6.53 13.97 -3.99
CA LEU A 129 -5.92 12.68 -3.64
C LEU A 129 -6.88 11.52 -3.88
N LEU A 130 -6.32 10.38 -4.28
CA LEU A 130 -6.97 9.07 -4.17
C LEU A 130 -6.44 8.39 -2.92
N VAL A 131 -7.28 8.29 -1.89
CA VAL A 131 -6.92 7.69 -0.61
C VAL A 131 -7.23 6.20 -0.65
N GLY A 132 -6.20 5.39 -0.50
CA GLY A 132 -6.28 3.93 -0.44
C GLY A 132 -6.62 3.41 0.95
N ASP A 133 -5.97 2.30 1.33
CA ASP A 133 -6.22 1.71 2.65
C ASP A 133 -5.68 2.61 3.78
N MET A 134 -6.49 2.78 4.79
CA MET A 134 -6.16 3.32 6.10
C MET A 134 -6.26 2.19 7.13
N SER A 135 -6.99 2.35 8.19
CA SER A 135 -7.31 1.27 9.13
C SER A 135 -8.71 0.69 8.88
N GLN A 136 -8.95 -0.50 9.40
CA GLN A 136 -10.30 -1.03 9.56
C GLN A 136 -10.97 -0.43 10.81
N PRO A 137 -12.32 -0.57 11.00
CA PRO A 137 -13.08 0.22 11.99
C PRO A 137 -12.59 0.17 13.44
N ARG A 138 -11.97 -0.92 13.83
CA ARG A 138 -11.41 -1.11 15.19
C ARG A 138 -9.89 -1.31 15.19
N GLY A 139 -9.23 -0.99 14.08
CA GLY A 139 -7.83 -1.32 13.94
C GLY A 139 -7.57 -2.82 13.98
N GLY A 140 -6.45 -3.20 14.58
CA GLY A 140 -6.04 -4.60 14.69
C GLY A 140 -5.46 -5.18 13.40
N PRO A 141 -4.93 -6.40 13.45
CA PRO A 141 -4.36 -7.06 12.28
C PRO A 141 -5.39 -7.25 11.16
N MET A 142 -4.99 -6.95 9.94
CA MET A 142 -5.82 -7.13 8.75
C MET A 142 -5.75 -8.57 8.22
N ARG A 143 -6.83 -9.05 7.61
CA ARG A 143 -6.86 -10.39 7.01
C ARG A 143 -5.94 -10.52 5.81
N THR A 144 -5.80 -9.46 5.05
CA THR A 144 -4.98 -9.38 3.83
C THR A 144 -4.28 -8.04 3.76
N GLY A 145 -3.15 -7.99 3.04
CA GLY A 145 -2.40 -6.75 2.78
C GLY A 145 -1.46 -6.40 3.94
N HIS A 146 -1.65 -5.25 4.50
CA HIS A 146 -0.71 -4.53 5.35
C HIS A 146 -0.33 -5.22 6.67
N ALA A 147 0.96 -5.16 7.01
CA ALA A 147 1.45 -5.53 8.33
C ALA A 147 1.18 -4.43 9.38
N SER A 148 1.16 -3.16 8.95
CA SER A 148 0.79 -2.00 9.77
C SER A 148 -0.67 -1.60 9.57
N HIS A 149 -1.03 -0.33 9.70
CA HIS A 149 -2.40 0.19 9.66
C HIS A 149 -3.31 -0.29 10.81
N GLN A 150 -2.72 -0.85 11.87
CA GLN A 150 -3.51 -1.46 12.95
C GLN A 150 -4.02 -0.46 13.98
N VAL A 151 -3.45 0.73 14.05
CA VAL A 151 -3.71 1.69 15.13
C VAL A 151 -4.33 3.02 14.64
N GLY A 152 -4.69 3.10 13.34
CA GLY A 152 -5.36 4.25 12.76
C GLY A 152 -4.49 5.48 12.55
N LEU A 153 -3.16 5.31 12.43
CA LEU A 153 -2.19 6.38 12.22
C LEU A 153 -1.48 6.28 10.86
N ASP A 154 -1.87 5.33 10.02
CA ASP A 154 -1.27 5.05 8.71
C ASP A 154 -2.32 5.25 7.60
N ALA A 155 -1.90 5.78 6.46
CA ALA A 155 -2.73 5.89 5.27
C ALA A 155 -1.90 5.73 4.00
N ASP A 156 -2.42 4.99 3.04
CA ASP A 156 -1.87 4.88 1.69
C ASP A 156 -2.52 5.91 0.78
N ILE A 157 -1.71 6.68 0.08
CA ILE A 157 -2.16 7.67 -0.88
C ILE A 157 -1.61 7.27 -2.24
N TRP A 158 -2.51 7.04 -3.20
CA TRP A 158 -2.12 6.63 -4.53
C TRP A 158 -1.32 7.70 -5.25
N LEU A 159 -0.31 7.28 -5.98
CA LEU A 159 0.48 8.15 -6.87
C LEU A 159 -0.24 8.39 -8.22
N THR A 160 -1.54 8.25 -8.21
CA THR A 160 -2.46 8.55 -9.31
C THR A 160 -3.23 9.82 -8.96
N PRO A 161 -3.13 10.91 -9.74
CA PRO A 161 -3.91 12.12 -9.51
C PRO A 161 -5.42 11.85 -9.51
N MET A 162 -6.17 12.50 -8.61
CA MET A 162 -7.62 12.42 -8.60
C MET A 162 -8.20 12.97 -9.92
N PRO A 163 -9.10 12.24 -10.61
CA PRO A 163 -9.72 12.70 -11.85
C PRO A 163 -10.70 13.87 -11.61
N ALA A 164 -11.13 14.52 -12.68
CA ALA A 164 -12.05 15.66 -12.61
C ALA A 164 -13.48 15.27 -12.19
N HIS A 165 -13.85 14.00 -12.42
CA HIS A 165 -15.17 13.48 -12.08
C HIS A 165 -15.16 12.70 -10.77
N GLN A 166 -16.33 12.57 -10.16
CA GLN A 166 -16.51 11.66 -9.04
C GLN A 166 -16.50 10.22 -9.56
N LEU A 167 -15.56 9.42 -9.04
CA LEU A 167 -15.42 8.02 -9.39
C LEU A 167 -16.67 7.22 -9.03
N THR A 168 -17.11 6.40 -9.95
CA THR A 168 -18.15 5.39 -9.71
C THR A 168 -17.65 4.31 -8.76
N ARG A 169 -18.57 3.54 -8.18
CA ARG A 169 -18.20 2.38 -7.36
C ARG A 169 -17.29 1.41 -8.12
N LYS A 170 -17.60 1.15 -9.40
CA LYS A 170 -16.80 0.25 -10.24
C LYS A 170 -15.37 0.75 -10.39
N GLU A 171 -15.18 2.03 -10.72
CA GLU A 171 -13.84 2.62 -10.84
C GLU A 171 -13.06 2.51 -9.54
N ARG A 172 -13.68 2.80 -8.38
CA ARG A 172 -13.02 2.68 -7.08
C ARG A 172 -12.58 1.27 -6.74
N GLU A 173 -13.32 0.26 -7.17
CA GLU A 173 -12.99 -1.14 -6.87
C GLU A 173 -12.04 -1.76 -7.89
N GLU A 174 -12.09 -1.36 -9.15
CA GLU A 174 -11.40 -2.04 -10.25
C GLU A 174 -10.24 -1.26 -10.87
N MET A 175 -10.23 0.08 -10.79
CA MET A 175 -9.16 0.89 -11.35
C MET A 175 -7.82 0.55 -10.68
N SER A 176 -6.78 0.33 -11.46
CA SER A 176 -5.42 0.16 -10.94
C SER A 176 -4.79 1.52 -10.65
N ALA A 177 -4.03 1.63 -9.58
CA ALA A 177 -3.19 2.80 -9.34
C ALA A 177 -2.03 2.82 -10.36
N THR A 178 -1.56 4.02 -10.68
CA THR A 178 -0.46 4.21 -11.62
C THR A 178 0.86 3.76 -11.01
N MET A 179 1.55 2.84 -11.66
CA MET A 179 2.93 2.48 -11.32
C MET A 179 3.84 3.64 -11.72
N VAL A 180 4.62 4.15 -10.80
CA VAL A 180 5.52 5.29 -11.07
C VAL A 180 7.00 4.92 -11.06
N VAL A 181 7.32 3.67 -10.77
CA VAL A 181 8.67 3.12 -10.83
C VAL A 181 8.88 2.45 -12.17
N ALA A 182 10.00 2.70 -12.81
CA ALA A 182 10.39 2.07 -14.07
C ALA A 182 10.53 0.54 -13.90
N GLU A 183 10.40 -0.19 -15.00
CA GLU A 183 10.42 -1.66 -14.99
C GLU A 183 11.73 -2.23 -14.43
N ASP A 184 12.86 -1.58 -14.71
CA ASP A 184 14.19 -1.94 -14.20
C ASP A 184 14.36 -1.63 -12.70
N ARG A 185 13.42 -0.90 -12.09
CA ARG A 185 13.39 -0.48 -10.69
C ARG A 185 14.56 0.42 -10.26
N LEU A 186 15.34 0.93 -11.20
CA LEU A 186 16.50 1.79 -10.92
C LEU A 186 16.13 3.27 -10.76
N ASP A 187 14.99 3.69 -11.30
CA ASP A 187 14.47 5.06 -11.17
C ASP A 187 12.95 5.06 -11.34
N VAL A 188 12.35 6.22 -11.28
CA VAL A 188 10.94 6.44 -11.63
C VAL A 188 10.77 6.45 -13.16
N ASP A 189 9.58 6.05 -13.64
CA ASP A 189 9.22 6.19 -15.05
C ASP A 189 9.06 7.66 -15.41
N SER A 190 9.95 8.16 -16.27
CA SER A 190 9.99 9.56 -16.70
C SER A 190 8.74 10.00 -17.48
N GLN A 191 7.95 9.07 -18.02
CA GLN A 191 6.69 9.36 -18.69
C GLN A 191 5.54 9.57 -17.70
N VAL A 192 5.69 9.10 -16.48
CA VAL A 192 4.67 9.12 -15.42
C VAL A 192 5.01 10.11 -14.32
N TRP A 193 6.26 10.12 -13.87
CA TRP A 193 6.71 10.96 -12.77
C TRP A 193 6.75 12.43 -13.16
N THR A 194 6.14 13.29 -12.36
CA THR A 194 6.03 14.73 -12.61
C THR A 194 6.43 15.55 -11.38
N PRO A 195 6.71 16.86 -11.53
CA PRO A 195 6.93 17.74 -10.39
C PRO A 195 5.78 17.78 -9.37
N ALA A 196 4.56 17.44 -9.81
CA ALA A 196 3.40 17.36 -8.93
C ALA A 196 3.51 16.21 -7.92
N HIS A 197 4.08 15.06 -8.30
CA HIS A 197 4.37 13.96 -7.38
C HIS A 197 5.31 14.42 -6.26
N VAL A 198 6.40 15.13 -6.62
CA VAL A 198 7.33 15.73 -5.65
C VAL A 198 6.60 16.71 -4.73
N GLY A 199 5.75 17.56 -5.31
CA GLY A 199 4.99 18.57 -4.57
C GLY A 199 4.05 17.97 -3.52
N VAL A 200 3.31 16.92 -3.87
CA VAL A 200 2.37 16.25 -2.95
C VAL A 200 3.11 15.52 -1.82
N ILE A 201 4.17 14.77 -2.14
CA ILE A 201 4.96 14.05 -1.11
C ILE A 201 5.67 15.06 -0.20
N ARG A 202 6.21 16.16 -0.74
CA ARG A 202 6.81 17.26 0.04
C ARG A 202 5.79 17.89 0.98
N ALA A 203 4.56 18.16 0.50
CA ALA A 203 3.49 18.70 1.32
C ALA A 203 3.14 17.78 2.48
N ALA A 204 3.06 16.47 2.24
CA ALA A 204 2.85 15.47 3.29
C ALA A 204 4.00 15.47 4.31
N ALA A 205 5.25 15.47 3.85
CA ALA A 205 6.43 15.45 4.73
C ALA A 205 6.55 16.73 5.58
N LYS A 206 6.08 17.86 5.07
CA LYS A 206 6.08 19.14 5.81
C LYS A 206 4.95 19.28 6.82
N ASP A 207 3.93 18.42 6.79
CA ASP A 207 2.91 18.42 7.84
C ASP A 207 3.56 18.06 9.18
N PRO A 208 3.34 18.86 10.25
CA PRO A 208 4.00 18.65 11.54
C PRO A 208 3.59 17.35 12.23
N GLU A 209 2.41 16.83 11.94
CA GLU A 209 1.92 15.55 12.50
C GLU A 209 2.51 14.33 11.79
N VAL A 210 2.96 14.49 10.53
CA VAL A 210 3.59 13.39 9.78
C VAL A 210 4.98 13.14 10.33
N GLU A 211 5.21 11.92 10.76
CA GLU A 211 6.47 11.44 11.33
C GLU A 211 7.31 10.73 10.27
N ARG A 212 6.66 9.99 9.36
CA ARG A 212 7.34 9.18 8.36
C ARG A 212 6.48 8.99 7.10
N ILE A 213 7.16 8.89 5.99
CA ILE A 213 6.55 8.51 4.70
C ILE A 213 7.36 7.36 4.12
N PHE A 214 6.70 6.26 3.76
CA PHE A 214 7.34 5.16 3.07
C PHE A 214 7.05 5.25 1.57
N VAL A 215 8.11 5.07 0.77
CA VAL A 215 8.07 5.08 -0.70
C VAL A 215 9.00 4.00 -1.24
N ASN A 216 8.85 3.62 -2.51
CA ASN A 216 9.86 2.80 -3.17
C ASN A 216 11.21 3.53 -3.21
N ALA A 217 12.32 2.79 -3.21
CA ALA A 217 13.67 3.36 -3.25
C ALA A 217 13.90 4.23 -4.49
N ALA A 218 13.38 3.85 -5.66
CA ALA A 218 13.45 4.63 -6.89
C ALA A 218 12.72 5.99 -6.73
N ILE A 219 11.57 6.01 -6.04
CA ILE A 219 10.87 7.25 -5.71
C ILE A 219 11.71 8.11 -4.76
N LYS A 220 12.33 7.51 -3.73
CA LYS A 220 13.23 8.24 -2.83
C LYS A 220 14.39 8.87 -3.59
N LYS A 221 15.01 8.13 -4.51
CA LYS A 221 16.09 8.61 -5.39
C LYS A 221 15.63 9.81 -6.24
N ALA A 222 14.46 9.70 -6.87
CA ALA A 222 13.87 10.80 -7.63
C ALA A 222 13.61 12.03 -6.75
N LEU A 223 13.07 11.86 -5.55
CA LEU A 223 12.85 12.95 -4.59
C LEU A 223 14.16 13.63 -4.17
N CYS A 224 15.24 12.87 -3.95
CA CYS A 224 16.56 13.40 -3.64
C CYS A 224 17.12 14.26 -4.79
N ARG A 225 16.95 13.80 -6.04
CA ARG A 225 17.34 14.53 -7.25
C ARG A 225 16.49 15.79 -7.45
N ASP A 226 15.17 15.65 -7.38
CA ASP A 226 14.20 16.65 -7.81
C ASP A 226 13.84 17.66 -6.71
N ALA A 227 14.33 17.47 -5.46
CA ALA A 227 14.11 18.41 -4.36
C ALA A 227 14.73 19.80 -4.61
N GLY A 228 15.70 19.88 -5.53
CA GLY A 228 16.44 21.12 -5.83
C GLY A 228 17.37 21.53 -4.68
N ASN A 229 17.85 22.79 -4.73
CA ASN A 229 18.80 23.35 -3.76
C ASN A 229 18.12 24.10 -2.60
N GLY A 230 16.79 24.09 -2.53
CA GLY A 230 16.02 24.75 -1.45
C GLY A 230 15.98 23.95 -0.15
N ASP A 231 14.93 24.19 0.63
CA ASP A 231 14.68 23.41 1.86
C ASP A 231 14.49 21.93 1.55
N ARG A 232 15.43 21.11 1.99
CA ARG A 232 15.49 19.65 1.83
C ARG A 232 15.23 18.91 3.14
N THR A 233 15.02 19.62 4.24
CA THR A 233 14.86 19.02 5.58
C THR A 233 13.76 17.98 5.65
N TRP A 234 12.68 18.16 4.86
CA TRP A 234 11.55 17.24 4.79
C TRP A 234 11.93 15.83 4.31
N LEU A 235 13.06 15.68 3.58
CA LEU A 235 13.51 14.38 3.04
C LEU A 235 13.85 13.38 4.14
N HIS A 236 14.23 13.82 5.35
CA HIS A 236 14.52 12.91 6.45
C HIS A 236 13.32 12.01 6.83
N LYS A 237 12.10 12.52 6.64
CA LYS A 237 10.88 11.74 6.92
C LYS A 237 10.55 10.71 5.84
N VAL A 238 11.09 10.88 4.63
CA VAL A 238 10.81 9.98 3.50
C VAL A 238 11.82 8.84 3.48
N ARG A 239 11.33 7.62 3.72
CA ARG A 239 12.17 6.43 3.90
C ARG A 239 11.85 5.39 2.83
N PRO A 240 12.87 4.78 2.21
CA PRO A 240 12.67 3.70 1.28
C PRO A 240 12.07 2.47 1.98
N PHE A 241 11.16 1.79 1.28
CA PHE A 241 10.58 0.54 1.74
C PHE A 241 10.17 -0.31 0.53
N PHE A 242 10.22 -1.63 0.66
CA PHE A 242 9.83 -2.56 -0.41
C PHE A 242 8.36 -2.34 -0.83
N GLY A 243 8.09 -2.54 -2.12
CA GLY A 243 6.82 -2.14 -2.72
C GLY A 243 6.71 -0.61 -2.77
N HIS A 244 5.51 -0.05 -2.57
CA HIS A 244 5.24 1.39 -2.58
C HIS A 244 5.56 2.06 -3.93
N ASP A 245 5.36 1.34 -5.02
CA ASP A 245 5.66 1.75 -6.40
C ASP A 245 4.49 2.54 -7.03
N TYR A 246 3.29 2.48 -6.44
CA TYR A 246 2.07 3.13 -6.92
C TYR A 246 1.34 3.95 -5.85
N HIS A 247 1.85 3.95 -4.63
CA HIS A 247 1.35 4.76 -3.52
C HIS A 247 2.50 5.17 -2.61
N PHE A 248 2.33 6.22 -1.85
CA PHE A 248 3.15 6.51 -0.69
C PHE A 248 2.33 6.30 0.58
N HIS A 249 2.99 5.76 1.59
CA HIS A 249 2.38 5.47 2.87
C HIS A 249 2.74 6.56 3.88
N VAL A 250 1.75 7.28 4.36
CA VAL A 250 1.91 8.31 5.39
C VAL A 250 1.70 7.68 6.76
N ARG A 251 2.60 8.00 7.68
CA ARG A 251 2.51 7.67 9.11
C ARG A 251 2.55 8.93 9.94
N ILE A 252 1.56 9.14 10.79
CA ILE A 252 1.55 10.24 11.74
C ILE A 252 2.06 9.78 13.11
N ARG A 253 2.54 10.75 13.92
CA ARG A 253 3.00 10.50 15.29
C ARG A 253 1.87 10.04 16.21
N CYS A 254 2.24 9.44 17.33
CA CYS A 254 1.30 9.14 18.39
C CYS A 254 0.58 10.41 18.86
N PRO A 255 -0.78 10.42 18.89
CA PRO A 255 -1.53 11.54 19.42
C PRO A 255 -1.29 11.71 20.95
N ALA A 256 -1.24 12.95 21.41
CA ALA A 256 -0.99 13.25 22.82
C ALA A 256 -2.07 12.68 23.76
N ASP A 257 -3.29 12.49 23.28
CA ASP A 257 -4.41 11.92 24.02
C ASP A 257 -4.48 10.39 23.97
N SER A 258 -3.48 9.74 23.37
CA SER A 258 -3.37 8.28 23.25
C SER A 258 -2.18 7.72 24.03
N PRO A 259 -2.24 7.69 25.38
CA PRO A 259 -1.08 7.33 26.24
C PRO A 259 -0.60 5.89 26.07
N GLN A 260 -1.41 5.02 25.47
CA GLN A 260 -1.03 3.63 25.17
C GLN A 260 -0.43 3.46 23.76
N CYS A 261 -0.34 4.54 22.99
CA CYS A 261 0.34 4.52 21.70
C CYS A 261 1.85 4.33 21.91
N LYS A 262 2.44 3.42 21.12
CA LYS A 262 3.89 3.20 21.10
C LYS A 262 4.47 3.88 19.87
N ALA A 263 5.21 4.95 20.09
CA ALA A 263 5.89 5.67 19.00
C ALA A 263 6.94 4.78 18.33
N GLN A 264 7.19 5.05 17.07
CA GLN A 264 8.32 4.50 16.33
C GLN A 264 9.56 5.35 16.61
N GLU A 265 10.75 4.73 16.60
CA GLU A 265 12.01 5.47 16.70
C GLU A 265 12.10 6.57 15.61
N PRO A 266 12.56 7.77 15.98
CA PRO A 266 12.69 8.88 15.02
C PRO A 266 13.56 8.54 13.82
N THR A 267 13.31 9.18 12.68
CA THR A 267 14.11 8.98 11.46
C THR A 267 15.49 9.63 11.51
N GLY A 268 15.80 10.40 12.55
CA GLY A 268 16.98 11.27 12.58
C GLY A 268 16.81 12.47 11.64
N ASN A 269 17.89 13.22 11.41
CA ASN A 269 17.87 14.44 10.62
C ASN A 269 18.54 14.28 9.24
N ALA A 270 19.15 13.12 8.95
CA ALA A 270 19.79 12.85 7.68
C ALA A 270 18.74 12.69 6.56
N GLU A 271 19.00 13.35 5.43
CA GLU A 271 18.10 13.31 4.27
C GLU A 271 17.86 11.89 3.73
N GLY A 272 18.80 10.96 3.94
CA GLY A 272 18.72 9.60 3.43
C GLY A 272 18.89 9.52 1.91
N CYS A 273 19.74 10.39 1.35
CA CYS A 273 20.01 10.50 -0.10
C CYS A 273 21.41 10.01 -0.50
N GLY A 274 22.23 9.57 0.44
CA GLY A 274 23.58 9.11 0.21
C GLY A 274 23.70 7.60 0.16
N HIS A 275 24.84 7.08 0.62
CA HIS A 275 25.20 5.66 0.57
C HIS A 275 24.12 4.70 1.10
N GLU A 276 23.39 5.08 2.15
CA GLU A 276 22.28 4.29 2.68
C GLU A 276 21.14 4.06 1.66
N LEU A 277 21.01 4.95 0.66
CA LEU A 277 20.05 4.78 -0.43
C LEU A 277 20.62 3.89 -1.53
N ASP A 278 21.93 3.97 -1.79
CA ASP A 278 22.58 3.19 -2.86
C ASP A 278 22.47 1.68 -2.59
N GLU A 279 22.47 1.26 -1.32
CA GLU A 279 22.29 -0.13 -0.91
C GLU A 279 20.98 -0.77 -1.42
N TRP A 280 19.95 0.05 -1.68
CA TRP A 280 18.68 -0.41 -2.22
C TRP A 280 18.73 -0.79 -3.70
N PHE A 281 19.79 -0.43 -4.40
CA PHE A 281 20.00 -0.67 -5.83
C PHE A 281 21.08 -1.70 -6.13
N THR A 282 21.52 -2.44 -5.11
CA THR A 282 22.41 -3.59 -5.32
C THR A 282 21.67 -4.73 -6.02
N ASP A 283 22.42 -5.58 -6.74
CA ASP A 283 21.84 -6.74 -7.45
C ASP A 283 21.08 -7.68 -6.49
N GLU A 284 21.58 -7.85 -5.28
CA GLU A 284 20.93 -8.68 -4.25
C GLU A 284 19.56 -8.16 -3.83
N VAL A 285 19.37 -6.84 -3.83
CA VAL A 285 18.10 -6.21 -3.45
C VAL A 285 17.14 -6.16 -4.64
N LEU A 286 17.63 -5.85 -5.84
CA LEU A 286 16.82 -5.76 -7.06
C LEU A 286 16.42 -7.15 -7.60
N HIS A 287 17.35 -8.12 -7.51
CA HIS A 287 17.20 -9.47 -8.04
C HIS A 287 17.48 -10.53 -6.97
N PRO A 288 16.73 -10.55 -5.86
CA PRO A 288 16.98 -11.47 -4.75
C PRO A 288 16.93 -12.92 -5.24
N LYS A 289 17.98 -13.68 -4.97
CA LYS A 289 18.00 -15.12 -5.28
C LYS A 289 16.92 -15.81 -4.45
N PRO A 290 16.13 -16.71 -5.06
CA PRO A 290 15.18 -17.51 -4.27
C PRO A 290 15.91 -18.25 -3.14
N ALA A 291 15.39 -18.14 -1.94
CA ALA A 291 15.94 -18.92 -0.84
C ALA A 291 15.83 -20.42 -1.16
N PRO A 292 16.88 -21.24 -0.93
CA PRO A 292 16.84 -22.68 -1.17
C PRO A 292 15.66 -23.38 -0.48
N ILE A 293 15.28 -22.86 0.68
CA ILE A 293 14.10 -23.28 1.43
C ILE A 293 13.26 -22.02 1.70
N PRO A 294 12.02 -21.93 1.18
CA PRO A 294 11.17 -20.78 1.47
C PRO A 294 11.02 -20.59 2.98
N PRO A 295 11.13 -19.36 3.47
CA PRO A 295 10.94 -19.10 4.90
C PRO A 295 9.53 -19.50 5.31
N LYS A 296 9.40 -20.15 6.47
CA LYS A 296 8.09 -20.48 7.04
C LYS A 296 7.28 -19.20 7.22
N PRO A 297 6.00 -19.19 6.84
CA PRO A 297 5.12 -18.05 7.10
C PRO A 297 5.16 -17.68 8.59
N LYS A 298 5.28 -16.39 8.89
CA LYS A 298 5.18 -15.93 10.28
C LYS A 298 3.82 -16.32 10.85
N PRO A 299 3.75 -16.88 12.07
CA PRO A 299 2.47 -17.20 12.68
C PRO A 299 1.60 -15.93 12.81
N PRO A 300 0.28 -16.04 12.65
CA PRO A 300 -0.59 -14.90 12.81
C PRO A 300 -0.59 -14.42 14.27
N LEU A 301 -0.80 -13.11 14.48
CA LEU A 301 -1.01 -12.56 15.81
C LEU A 301 -2.34 -13.09 16.40
N HIS A 302 -2.32 -13.43 17.68
CA HIS A 302 -3.51 -13.77 18.46
C HIS A 302 -3.85 -12.61 19.43
N MET A 303 -5.00 -12.67 20.08
CA MET A 303 -5.40 -11.63 21.02
C MET A 303 -4.40 -11.46 22.20
N ALA A 304 -3.74 -12.53 22.62
CA ALA A 304 -2.70 -12.49 23.64
C ALA A 304 -1.43 -11.74 23.23
N ASP A 305 -1.18 -11.61 21.91
CA ASP A 305 -0.04 -10.88 21.38
C ASP A 305 -0.28 -9.36 21.32
N LEU A 306 -1.53 -8.91 21.39
CA LEU A 306 -1.92 -7.51 21.33
C LEU A 306 -1.97 -6.89 22.74
N PRO A 307 -1.92 -5.55 22.86
CA PRO A 307 -2.18 -4.89 24.14
C PRO A 307 -3.51 -5.32 24.74
N GLY A 308 -3.57 -5.54 26.05
CA GLY A 308 -4.76 -6.06 26.74
C GLY A 308 -6.03 -5.22 26.49
N ALA A 309 -5.89 -3.89 26.36
CA ALA A 309 -6.98 -2.99 26.06
C ALA A 309 -7.64 -3.27 24.67
N CYS A 310 -6.93 -3.92 23.74
CA CYS A 310 -7.50 -4.28 22.44
C CYS A 310 -8.66 -5.28 22.54
N ARG A 311 -8.73 -6.09 23.61
CA ARG A 311 -9.88 -6.94 23.86
C ARG A 311 -11.14 -6.11 24.14
N GLN A 312 -11.01 -5.03 24.91
CA GLN A 312 -12.13 -4.12 25.19
C GLN A 312 -12.61 -3.43 23.91
N VAL A 313 -11.67 -2.94 23.08
CA VAL A 313 -12.00 -2.35 21.75
C VAL A 313 -12.71 -3.35 20.86
N LEU A 314 -12.25 -4.61 20.82
CA LEU A 314 -12.89 -5.65 20.01
C LEU A 314 -14.34 -5.93 20.44
N LEU A 315 -14.60 -5.95 21.76
CA LEU A 315 -15.90 -6.34 22.33
C LEU A 315 -16.87 -5.17 22.55
N ALA A 316 -16.41 -3.92 22.49
CA ALA A 316 -17.27 -2.74 22.62
C ALA A 316 -18.43 -2.76 21.64
N PRO A 317 -19.56 -2.12 21.93
CA PRO A 317 -20.71 -2.00 21.04
C PRO A 317 -20.38 -1.24 19.76
#